data_1e76ccde0c3953b1780d2b8afa40dac7
#
_entry.id   1e76ccde0c3953b1780d2b8afa40dac7
#
_cell.length_a   1.000
_cell.length_b   1.000
_cell.length_c   1.000
_cell.angle_alpha   90.00
_cell.angle_beta   90.00
_cell.angle_gamma   90.00
#
_symmetry.space_group_name_H-M   'P 1'
#
loop_
_entity.id
_entity.type
_entity.pdbx_description
1 polymer ?
#
loop_
_entity_poly.entity_id
_entity_poly.type
_entity_poly.pdbx_seq_one_letter_code
_entity_poly.pdbx_strand_id
1 'polypeptide(L)'
;MIGIPGNLAILCAFTKAICQQNFTPSEIILGKLALANLLVILTRGVPLTLQAFGVRTMYDGLTCGITLYIYCVSRAMSIFLTSMLGCFQCLLIAPCPSRCLRLRHSILEKLPSIMISLWCFNLLVCCTRLFYSMPHTGTNCTEEELTVVYDFCCVVFPSHLLYFGNGAVFVTRDMFFLVLMTVSSGYLLFVFRQHGNLMKRLPMLQMKHSEIRAAKSVMGLLAMYLLSFGLDSVFWMVNLCVSPVSLRFADARMFFDSCYSAISPMLIILTNRKIQAGLKCAIGKR
;
A
#
# COMPACT_ATOMS: atom_id res chain seq x y z
N MET A 1 4.35 -11.20 -11.43
CA MET A 1 3.14 -11.71 -12.14
C MET A 1 2.07 -12.33 -11.20
N ILE A 2 2.44 -13.01 -10.11
CA ILE A 2 1.49 -13.68 -9.17
C ILE A 2 0.49 -12.70 -8.52
N GLY A 3 0.90 -11.46 -8.28
CA GLY A 3 0.05 -10.44 -7.66
C GLY A 3 -1.18 -10.02 -8.48
N ILE A 4 -1.14 -10.12 -9.81
CA ILE A 4 -2.26 -9.72 -10.67
C ILE A 4 -3.48 -10.62 -10.43
N PRO A 5 -3.40 -11.96 -10.60
CA PRO A 5 -4.56 -12.83 -10.37
C PRO A 5 -5.06 -12.77 -8.92
N GLY A 6 -4.17 -12.62 -7.95
CA GLY A 6 -4.55 -12.50 -6.55
C GLY A 6 -5.37 -11.23 -6.25
N ASN A 7 -4.90 -10.06 -6.70
CA ASN A 7 -5.64 -8.80 -6.52
C ASN A 7 -6.96 -8.81 -7.31
N LEU A 8 -6.98 -9.35 -8.53
CA LEU A 8 -8.22 -9.50 -9.30
C LEU A 8 -9.23 -10.43 -8.60
N ALA A 9 -8.76 -11.54 -8.02
CA ALA A 9 -9.61 -12.47 -7.28
C ALA A 9 -10.27 -11.79 -6.06
N ILE A 10 -9.52 -10.94 -5.33
CA ILE A 10 -10.06 -10.15 -4.23
C ILE A 10 -11.09 -9.15 -4.72
N LEU A 11 -10.81 -8.44 -5.82
CA LEU A 11 -11.76 -7.48 -6.42
C LEU A 11 -13.06 -8.16 -6.88
N CYS A 12 -12.97 -9.33 -7.51
CA CYS A 12 -14.15 -10.12 -7.91
C CYS A 12 -14.96 -10.59 -6.69
N ALA A 13 -14.28 -11.02 -5.62
CA ALA A 13 -14.98 -11.41 -4.38
C ALA A 13 -15.66 -10.22 -3.72
N PHE A 14 -15.00 -9.06 -3.76
CA PHE A 14 -15.51 -7.82 -3.19
C PHE A 14 -16.72 -7.26 -3.96
N THR A 15 -16.69 -7.26 -5.31
CA THR A 15 -17.84 -6.82 -6.12
C THR A 15 -19.08 -7.70 -5.89
N LYS A 16 -18.89 -9.00 -5.74
CA LYS A 16 -19.99 -9.91 -5.36
C LYS A 16 -20.57 -9.61 -3.97
N ALA A 17 -19.70 -9.34 -2.99
CA ALA A 17 -20.11 -8.97 -1.64
C ALA A 17 -20.91 -7.66 -1.61
N ILE A 18 -20.51 -6.66 -2.43
CA ILE A 18 -21.27 -5.41 -2.60
C ILE A 18 -22.67 -5.69 -3.14
N CYS A 19 -22.79 -6.50 -4.18
CA CYS A 19 -24.11 -6.86 -4.74
C CYS A 19 -25.03 -7.54 -3.73
N GLN A 20 -24.47 -8.22 -2.71
CA GLN A 20 -25.22 -8.90 -1.65
C GLN A 20 -25.47 -8.03 -0.41
N GLN A 21 -25.06 -6.77 -0.40
CA GLN A 21 -25.16 -5.82 0.71
C GLN A 21 -24.60 -6.30 2.07
N ASN A 22 -23.68 -7.23 2.08
CA ASN A 22 -23.19 -7.95 3.26
C ASN A 22 -21.68 -7.71 3.48
N PHE A 23 -21.24 -6.44 3.57
CA PHE A 23 -19.84 -6.09 3.72
C PHE A 23 -19.54 -5.31 5.02
N THR A 24 -18.38 -5.58 5.57
CA THR A 24 -17.84 -4.84 6.72
C THR A 24 -16.94 -3.67 6.25
N PRO A 25 -16.76 -2.61 7.07
CA PRO A 25 -15.84 -1.51 6.72
C PRO A 25 -14.42 -1.98 6.39
N SER A 26 -13.92 -3.00 7.07
CA SER A 26 -12.61 -3.59 6.78
C SER A 26 -12.55 -4.23 5.39
N GLU A 27 -13.63 -4.86 4.92
CA GLU A 27 -13.69 -5.47 3.59
C GLU A 27 -13.69 -4.40 2.49
N ILE A 28 -14.31 -3.24 2.73
CA ILE A 28 -14.24 -2.08 1.82
C ILE A 28 -12.80 -1.59 1.68
N ILE A 29 -12.11 -1.44 2.81
CA ILE A 29 -10.69 -1.02 2.81
C ILE A 29 -9.83 -2.03 2.08
N LEU A 30 -10.02 -3.34 2.30
CA LEU A 30 -9.29 -4.42 1.62
C LEU A 30 -9.54 -4.44 0.11
N GLY A 31 -10.78 -4.21 -0.35
CA GLY A 31 -11.09 -4.11 -1.76
C GLY A 31 -10.39 -2.93 -2.45
N LYS A 32 -10.40 -1.76 -1.80
CA LYS A 32 -9.67 -0.59 -2.30
C LYS A 32 -8.15 -0.79 -2.28
N LEU A 33 -7.63 -1.49 -1.27
CA LEU A 33 -6.21 -1.87 -1.19
C LEU A 33 -5.81 -2.80 -2.34
N ALA A 34 -6.64 -3.80 -2.65
CA ALA A 34 -6.39 -4.69 -3.78
C ALA A 34 -6.38 -3.93 -5.12
N LEU A 35 -7.26 -2.93 -5.30
CA LEU A 35 -7.24 -2.06 -6.48
C LEU A 35 -5.96 -1.23 -6.55
N ALA A 36 -5.55 -0.60 -5.45
CA ALA A 36 -4.32 0.18 -5.40
C ALA A 36 -3.09 -0.69 -5.71
N ASN A 37 -2.99 -1.88 -5.12
CA ASN A 37 -1.90 -2.81 -5.36
C ASN A 37 -1.88 -3.35 -6.81
N LEU A 38 -3.05 -3.59 -7.39
CA LEU A 38 -3.16 -3.97 -8.80
C LEU A 38 -2.63 -2.88 -9.72
N LEU A 39 -3.00 -1.62 -9.48
CA LEU A 39 -2.51 -0.48 -10.25
C LEU A 39 -0.98 -0.30 -10.10
N VAL A 40 -0.41 -0.48 -8.90
CA VAL A 40 1.05 -0.47 -8.69
C VAL A 40 1.74 -1.54 -9.54
N ILE A 41 1.20 -2.77 -9.57
CA ILE A 41 1.78 -3.87 -10.37
C ILE A 41 1.65 -3.59 -11.86
N LEU A 42 0.51 -3.08 -12.34
CA LEU A 42 0.28 -2.80 -13.74
C LEU A 42 1.15 -1.65 -14.25
N THR A 43 1.31 -0.59 -13.46
CA THR A 43 2.04 0.61 -13.89
C THR A 43 3.55 0.49 -13.73
N ARG A 44 4.03 -0.40 -12.88
CA ARG A 44 5.47 -0.58 -12.63
C ARG A 44 5.94 -2.02 -12.80
N GLY A 45 5.28 -2.97 -12.18
CA GLY A 45 5.69 -4.37 -12.22
C GLY A 45 5.66 -4.98 -13.62
N VAL A 46 4.66 -4.63 -14.44
CA VAL A 46 4.56 -5.13 -15.82
C VAL A 46 5.65 -4.51 -16.71
N PRO A 47 5.84 -3.17 -16.78
CA PRO A 47 6.91 -2.57 -17.55
C PRO A 47 8.30 -3.12 -17.18
N LEU A 48 8.60 -3.22 -15.87
CA LEU A 48 9.86 -3.75 -15.37
C LEU A 48 10.09 -5.21 -15.82
N THR A 49 9.04 -6.03 -15.78
CA THR A 49 9.10 -7.43 -16.21
C THR A 49 9.36 -7.52 -17.72
N LEU A 50 8.67 -6.71 -18.54
CA LEU A 50 8.87 -6.66 -19.98
C LEU A 50 10.29 -6.23 -20.33
N GLN A 51 10.82 -5.23 -19.63
CA GLN A 51 12.20 -4.77 -19.83
C GLN A 51 13.21 -5.86 -19.46
N ALA A 52 13.00 -6.61 -18.38
CA ALA A 52 13.84 -7.74 -17.99
C ALA A 52 13.85 -8.87 -19.06
N PHE A 53 12.77 -9.04 -19.82
CA PHE A 53 12.70 -9.94 -20.96
C PHE A 53 13.23 -9.33 -22.28
N GLY A 54 13.84 -8.15 -22.22
CA GLY A 54 14.43 -7.48 -23.38
C GLY A 54 13.43 -6.77 -24.30
N VAL A 55 12.16 -6.68 -23.89
CA VAL A 55 11.13 -5.92 -24.62
C VAL A 55 11.31 -4.43 -24.30
N ARG A 56 11.82 -3.67 -25.26
CA ARG A 56 11.92 -2.20 -25.13
C ARG A 56 10.52 -1.59 -25.32
N THR A 57 9.92 -1.15 -24.23
CA THR A 57 8.70 -0.33 -24.29
C THR A 57 9.11 1.10 -24.59
N MET A 58 8.73 1.61 -25.77
CA MET A 58 8.92 3.03 -26.10
C MET A 58 7.82 3.84 -25.40
N TYR A 59 8.19 4.51 -24.30
CA TYR A 59 7.33 5.51 -23.66
C TYR A 59 7.58 6.87 -24.31
N ASP A 60 6.52 7.59 -24.65
CA ASP A 60 6.56 9.01 -24.94
C ASP A 60 6.41 9.81 -23.60
N GLY A 61 6.62 11.11 -23.63
CA GLY A 61 6.56 11.95 -22.44
C GLY A 61 5.21 11.88 -21.74
N LEU A 62 4.11 11.82 -22.50
CA LEU A 62 2.76 11.76 -21.94
C LEU A 62 2.49 10.40 -21.26
N THR A 63 2.84 9.31 -21.90
CA THR A 63 2.68 7.95 -21.35
C THR A 63 3.53 7.76 -20.11
N CYS A 64 4.75 8.31 -20.11
CA CYS A 64 5.62 8.39 -18.91
C CYS A 64 4.93 9.11 -17.76
N GLY A 65 4.46 10.32 -18.00
CA GLY A 65 3.80 11.15 -17.00
C GLY A 65 2.57 10.47 -16.39
N ILE A 66 1.69 9.93 -17.24
CA ILE A 66 0.47 9.24 -16.80
C ILE A 66 0.82 7.98 -16.00
N THR A 67 1.76 7.17 -16.47
CA THR A 67 2.15 5.92 -15.80
C THR A 67 2.76 6.19 -14.42
N LEU A 68 3.70 7.15 -14.31
CA LEU A 68 4.29 7.54 -13.04
C LEU A 68 3.29 8.21 -12.10
N TYR A 69 2.36 8.99 -12.62
CA TYR A 69 1.29 9.60 -11.84
C TYR A 69 0.39 8.54 -11.20
N ILE A 70 -0.14 7.60 -12.01
CA ILE A 70 -0.99 6.50 -11.52
C ILE A 70 -0.22 5.65 -10.50
N TYR A 71 1.04 5.33 -10.78
CA TYR A 71 1.92 4.62 -9.84
C TYR A 71 2.04 5.35 -8.50
N CYS A 72 2.39 6.63 -8.51
CA CYS A 72 2.57 7.44 -7.29
C CYS A 72 1.29 7.51 -6.45
N VAL A 73 0.16 7.79 -7.08
CA VAL A 73 -1.15 7.85 -6.41
C VAL A 73 -1.50 6.49 -5.81
N SER A 74 -1.37 5.43 -6.59
CA SER A 74 -1.73 4.07 -6.15
C SER A 74 -0.86 3.58 -5.00
N ARG A 75 0.45 3.85 -5.05
CA ARG A 75 1.39 3.56 -3.95
C ARG A 75 1.02 4.31 -2.68
N ALA A 76 0.77 5.60 -2.78
CA ALA A 76 0.35 6.42 -1.64
C ALA A 76 -0.96 5.92 -1.02
N MET A 77 -1.91 5.51 -1.85
CA MET A 77 -3.17 4.93 -1.39
C MET A 77 -2.98 3.56 -0.74
N SER A 78 -2.07 2.74 -1.24
CA SER A 78 -1.72 1.46 -0.62
C SER A 78 -1.17 1.63 0.80
N ILE A 79 -0.24 2.59 1.00
CA ILE A 79 0.30 2.95 2.34
C ILE A 79 -0.82 3.38 3.27
N PHE A 80 -1.63 4.33 2.81
CA PHE A 80 -2.73 4.87 3.59
C PHE A 80 -3.76 3.80 3.98
N LEU A 81 -4.23 3.01 3.02
CA LEU A 81 -5.25 1.98 3.26
C LEU A 81 -4.75 0.88 4.21
N THR A 82 -3.47 0.51 4.11
CA THR A 82 -2.84 -0.44 5.04
C THR A 82 -2.76 0.12 6.46
N SER A 83 -2.37 1.39 6.59
CA SER A 83 -2.34 2.11 7.87
C SER A 83 -3.73 2.23 8.50
N MET A 84 -4.73 2.63 7.71
CA MET A 84 -6.13 2.70 8.13
C MET A 84 -6.67 1.35 8.59
N LEU A 85 -6.32 0.27 7.90
CA LEU A 85 -6.71 -1.08 8.28
C LEU A 85 -6.15 -1.46 9.65
N GLY A 86 -4.88 -1.12 9.93
CA GLY A 86 -4.25 -1.31 11.23
C GLY A 86 -4.96 -0.52 12.34
N CYS A 87 -5.20 0.76 12.15
CA CYS A 87 -5.93 1.60 13.09
C CYS A 87 -7.36 1.09 13.34
N PHE A 88 -8.05 0.65 12.29
CA PHE A 88 -9.40 0.09 12.40
C PHE A 88 -9.40 -1.18 13.25
N GLN A 89 -8.42 -2.07 13.08
CA GLN A 89 -8.29 -3.27 13.91
C GLN A 89 -7.98 -2.93 15.37
N CYS A 90 -7.15 -1.92 15.63
CA CYS A 90 -6.90 -1.44 16.99
C CYS A 90 -8.20 -0.99 17.66
N LEU A 91 -9.02 -0.21 16.96
CA LEU A 91 -10.31 0.27 17.47
C LEU A 91 -11.33 -0.87 17.67
N LEU A 92 -11.24 -1.95 16.89
CA LEU A 92 -12.14 -3.09 16.99
C LEU A 92 -11.82 -3.97 18.19
N ILE A 93 -10.53 -4.14 18.50
CA ILE A 93 -10.01 -5.09 19.48
C ILE A 93 -9.78 -4.43 20.83
N ALA A 94 -9.63 -3.10 20.88
CA ALA A 94 -9.41 -2.40 22.12
C ALA A 94 -10.51 -2.71 23.14
N PRO A 95 -10.17 -3.10 24.38
CA PRO A 95 -11.13 -3.19 25.48
C PRO A 95 -11.58 -1.77 25.84
N CYS A 96 -12.78 -1.39 25.38
CA CYS A 96 -13.19 0.02 25.40
C CYS A 96 -14.17 0.39 26.49
N PRO A 97 -13.85 1.43 27.32
CA PRO A 97 -14.84 2.19 28.05
C PRO A 97 -15.75 2.98 27.08
N SER A 98 -16.92 3.42 27.56
CA SER A 98 -17.97 4.08 26.76
C SER A 98 -17.51 5.27 25.89
N ARG A 99 -16.40 5.92 26.24
CA ARG A 99 -15.79 7.01 25.46
C ARG A 99 -15.21 6.53 24.13
N CYS A 100 -14.62 5.35 24.12
CA CYS A 100 -14.01 4.77 22.94
C CYS A 100 -15.06 4.24 21.93
N LEU A 101 -16.22 3.77 22.43
CA LEU A 101 -17.35 3.40 21.57
C LEU A 101 -17.86 4.60 20.77
N ARG A 102 -17.96 5.79 21.38
CA ARG A 102 -18.31 7.04 20.69
C ARG A 102 -17.27 7.44 19.66
N LEU A 103 -15.99 7.33 20.00
CA LEU A 103 -14.90 7.61 19.05
C LEU A 103 -14.95 6.66 17.85
N ARG A 104 -15.15 5.37 18.08
CA ARG A 104 -15.31 4.35 17.02
C ARG A 104 -16.46 4.72 16.08
N HIS A 105 -17.63 5.07 16.60
CA HIS A 105 -18.79 5.46 15.81
C HIS A 105 -18.49 6.73 14.98
N SER A 106 -17.93 7.76 15.61
CA SER A 106 -17.55 8.99 14.93
C SER A 106 -16.51 8.80 13.82
N ILE A 107 -15.52 7.92 14.02
CA ILE A 107 -14.52 7.60 12.99
C ILE A 107 -15.18 6.85 11.83
N LEU A 108 -16.07 5.90 12.10
CA LEU A 108 -16.78 5.14 11.07
C LEU A 108 -17.67 6.04 10.21
N GLU A 109 -18.38 6.97 10.80
CA GLU A 109 -19.22 7.96 10.08
C GLU A 109 -18.38 8.87 9.19
N LYS A 110 -17.19 9.31 9.67
CA LYS A 110 -16.29 10.19 8.95
C LYS A 110 -15.36 9.46 7.96
N LEU A 111 -15.33 8.13 7.98
CA LEU A 111 -14.44 7.32 7.15
C LEU A 111 -14.53 7.65 5.65
N PRO A 112 -15.72 7.81 5.02
CA PRO A 112 -15.82 8.18 3.62
C PRO A 112 -15.20 9.56 3.33
N SER A 113 -15.46 10.55 4.20
CA SER A 113 -14.91 11.90 4.07
C SER A 113 -13.37 11.91 4.18
N ILE A 114 -12.82 11.19 5.17
CA ILE A 114 -11.36 11.04 5.33
C ILE A 114 -10.75 10.40 4.08
N MET A 115 -11.40 9.38 3.54
CA MET A 115 -10.92 8.71 2.32
C MET A 115 -10.93 9.63 1.11
N ILE A 116 -11.99 10.41 0.91
CA ILE A 116 -12.07 11.37 -0.21
C ILE A 116 -11.01 12.45 -0.05
N SER A 117 -10.85 13.03 1.14
CA SER A 117 -9.84 14.07 1.39
C SER A 117 -8.43 13.59 1.09
N LEU A 118 -8.11 12.34 1.46
CA LEU A 118 -6.80 11.76 1.21
C LEU A 118 -6.58 11.38 -0.27
N TRP A 119 -7.64 10.97 -0.97
CA TRP A 119 -7.60 10.82 -2.43
C TRP A 119 -7.27 12.15 -3.10
N CYS A 120 -8.02 13.21 -2.78
CA CYS A 120 -7.77 14.55 -3.34
C CYS A 120 -6.36 15.06 -3.02
N PHE A 121 -5.91 14.89 -1.78
CA PHE A 121 -4.55 15.26 -1.37
C PHE A 121 -3.48 14.52 -2.18
N ASN A 122 -3.60 13.19 -2.33
CA ASN A 122 -2.64 12.39 -3.08
C ASN A 122 -2.65 12.71 -4.58
N LEU A 123 -3.82 12.95 -5.17
CA LEU A 123 -3.94 13.40 -6.56
C LEU A 123 -3.19 14.71 -6.78
N LEU A 124 -3.34 15.68 -5.88
CA LEU A 124 -2.65 16.97 -5.97
C LEU A 124 -1.14 16.83 -5.79
N VAL A 125 -0.69 16.13 -4.77
CA VAL A 125 0.75 15.97 -4.49
C VAL A 125 1.47 15.23 -5.62
N CYS A 126 0.82 14.25 -6.25
CA CYS A 126 1.42 13.48 -7.33
C CYS A 126 1.40 14.18 -8.68
N CYS A 127 0.68 15.31 -8.87
CA CYS A 127 0.58 15.98 -10.17
C CYS A 127 1.96 16.41 -10.74
N THR A 128 2.96 16.64 -9.90
CA THR A 128 4.33 16.94 -10.32
C THR A 128 4.91 15.87 -11.25
N ARG A 129 4.49 14.60 -11.08
CA ARG A 129 4.90 13.50 -11.96
C ARG A 129 4.31 13.62 -13.36
N LEU A 130 3.11 14.15 -13.46
CA LEU A 130 2.46 14.34 -14.75
C LEU A 130 3.15 15.41 -15.61
N PHE A 131 3.62 16.50 -14.97
CA PHE A 131 4.15 17.64 -15.68
C PHE A 131 5.66 17.58 -15.96
N TYR A 132 6.43 16.91 -15.10
CA TYR A 132 7.89 16.91 -15.15
C TYR A 132 8.50 15.56 -15.55
N SER A 133 7.69 14.62 -16.04
CA SER A 133 8.18 13.32 -16.50
C SER A 133 8.60 13.35 -17.96
N MET A 134 9.74 12.72 -18.25
CA MET A 134 10.30 12.53 -19.58
C MET A 134 10.69 11.06 -19.80
N PRO A 135 10.68 10.56 -21.06
CA PRO A 135 11.16 9.23 -21.35
C PRO A 135 12.67 9.13 -21.11
N HIS A 136 13.11 8.03 -20.55
CA HIS A 136 14.54 7.75 -20.34
C HIS A 136 15.16 7.32 -21.67
N THR A 137 15.69 8.27 -22.45
CA THR A 137 16.41 8.05 -23.69
C THR A 137 17.90 8.32 -23.50
N GLY A 138 18.66 7.28 -23.12
CA GLY A 138 20.12 7.33 -23.06
C GLY A 138 20.68 8.37 -22.07
N THR A 139 21.37 9.41 -22.55
CA THR A 139 22.10 10.39 -21.74
C THR A 139 21.26 11.47 -21.07
N ASN A 140 20.00 11.67 -21.50
CA ASN A 140 19.20 12.84 -21.09
C ASN A 140 18.80 12.87 -19.60
N CYS A 141 18.86 11.75 -18.89
CA CYS A 141 18.44 11.67 -17.48
C CYS A 141 19.59 11.58 -16.48
N THR A 142 20.83 11.41 -16.94
CA THR A 142 21.99 11.18 -16.06
C THR A 142 22.84 12.42 -15.82
N GLU A 143 22.64 13.48 -16.59
CA GLU A 143 23.50 14.69 -16.53
C GLU A 143 22.90 15.82 -15.67
N GLU A 144 21.62 15.77 -15.31
CA GLU A 144 20.99 16.83 -14.52
C GLU A 144 20.90 16.48 -13.03
N GLU A 145 21.44 17.35 -12.17
CA GLU A 145 21.47 17.20 -10.69
C GLU A 145 20.06 17.10 -10.06
N LEU A 146 19.02 17.62 -10.74
CA LEU A 146 17.64 17.69 -10.22
C LEU A 146 16.72 16.61 -10.78
N THR A 147 17.28 15.42 -11.04
CA THR A 147 16.53 14.35 -11.70
C THR A 147 16.27 13.17 -10.78
N VAL A 148 15.02 12.69 -10.79
CA VAL A 148 14.65 11.40 -10.16
C VAL A 148 14.49 10.37 -11.27
N VAL A 149 15.41 9.40 -11.31
CA VAL A 149 15.44 8.36 -12.36
C VAL A 149 14.54 7.19 -11.97
N TYR A 150 13.70 6.78 -12.91
CA TYR A 150 12.96 5.53 -12.93
C TYR A 150 13.42 4.74 -14.16
N ASP A 151 13.25 3.41 -14.19
CA ASP A 151 13.86 2.55 -15.24
C ASP A 151 13.53 2.96 -16.67
N PHE A 152 12.27 3.33 -16.90
CA PHE A 152 11.76 3.68 -18.24
C PHE A 152 11.46 5.17 -18.39
N CYS A 153 11.52 5.95 -17.33
CA CYS A 153 11.21 7.37 -17.29
C CYS A 153 12.10 8.10 -16.29
N CYS A 154 12.22 9.40 -16.44
CA CYS A 154 12.81 10.28 -15.44
C CYS A 154 11.91 11.49 -15.16
N VAL A 155 12.07 12.08 -14.01
CA VAL A 155 11.36 13.29 -13.60
C VAL A 155 12.40 14.37 -13.38
N VAL A 156 12.38 15.38 -14.23
CA VAL A 156 13.32 16.51 -14.22
C VAL A 156 12.66 17.72 -13.62
N PHE A 157 13.19 18.22 -12.51
CA PHE A 157 12.61 19.37 -11.82
C PHE A 157 13.28 20.67 -12.29
N PRO A 158 12.51 21.74 -12.53
CA PRO A 158 13.04 23.01 -13.03
C PRO A 158 13.78 23.83 -11.96
N SER A 159 13.68 23.49 -10.68
CA SER A 159 14.34 24.23 -9.60
C SER A 159 14.62 23.35 -8.38
N HIS A 160 15.68 23.69 -7.63
CA HIS A 160 16.04 23.05 -6.36
C HIS A 160 14.88 23.10 -5.34
N LEU A 161 14.15 24.23 -5.29
CA LEU A 161 13.02 24.38 -4.37
C LEU A 161 11.91 23.35 -4.66
N LEU A 162 11.57 23.12 -5.93
CA LEU A 162 10.58 22.13 -6.33
C LEU A 162 11.07 20.70 -6.08
N TYR A 163 12.34 20.42 -6.35
CA TYR A 163 12.95 19.11 -6.10
C TYR A 163 12.90 18.73 -4.61
N PHE A 164 13.48 19.59 -3.75
CA PHE A 164 13.50 19.34 -2.30
C PHE A 164 12.14 19.45 -1.66
N GLY A 165 11.32 20.44 -2.07
CA GLY A 165 9.96 20.60 -1.55
C GLY A 165 9.06 19.39 -1.88
N ASN A 166 9.10 18.90 -3.11
CA ASN A 166 8.37 17.70 -3.52
C ASN A 166 8.86 16.48 -2.74
N GLY A 167 10.19 16.27 -2.65
CA GLY A 167 10.81 15.21 -1.88
C GLY A 167 10.38 15.24 -0.40
N ALA A 168 10.44 16.39 0.24
CA ALA A 168 10.03 16.58 1.64
C ALA A 168 8.56 16.22 1.88
N VAL A 169 7.65 16.65 0.99
CA VAL A 169 6.22 16.32 1.10
C VAL A 169 5.99 14.82 0.99
N PHE A 170 6.65 14.13 0.04
CA PHE A 170 6.54 12.68 -0.12
C PHE A 170 7.06 11.94 1.11
N VAL A 171 8.26 12.31 1.57
CA VAL A 171 8.89 11.66 2.75
C VAL A 171 8.05 11.89 4.00
N THR A 172 7.63 13.12 4.27
CA THR A 172 6.83 13.43 5.47
C THR A 172 5.51 12.67 5.49
N ARG A 173 4.80 12.64 4.36
CA ARG A 173 3.57 11.88 4.21
C ARG A 173 3.78 10.39 4.48
N ASP A 174 4.77 9.80 3.83
CA ASP A 174 5.03 8.36 3.92
C ASP A 174 5.50 7.98 5.33
N MET A 175 6.37 8.78 5.95
CA MET A 175 6.82 8.59 7.34
C MET A 175 5.67 8.70 8.34
N PHE A 176 4.73 9.63 8.14
CA PHE A 176 3.56 9.74 9.02
C PHE A 176 2.76 8.44 9.05
N PHE A 177 2.46 7.84 7.89
CA PHE A 177 1.72 6.59 7.84
C PHE A 177 2.53 5.38 8.34
N LEU A 178 3.85 5.38 8.14
CA LEU A 178 4.72 4.35 8.73
C LEU A 178 4.72 4.37 10.25
N VAL A 179 4.84 5.55 10.85
CA VAL A 179 4.75 5.69 12.31
C VAL A 179 3.38 5.19 12.81
N LEU A 180 2.31 5.57 12.12
CA LEU A 180 0.96 5.13 12.46
C LEU A 180 0.80 3.60 12.35
N MET A 181 1.37 2.97 11.32
CA MET A 181 1.42 1.50 11.18
C MET A 181 2.22 0.84 12.30
N THR A 182 3.37 1.41 12.65
CA THR A 182 4.24 0.86 13.70
C THR A 182 3.54 0.91 15.05
N VAL A 183 2.92 2.03 15.39
CA VAL A 183 2.14 2.21 16.63
C VAL A 183 0.96 1.24 16.68
N SER A 184 0.19 1.15 15.58
CA SER A 184 -0.95 0.21 15.50
C SER A 184 -0.49 -1.24 15.64
N SER A 185 0.61 -1.63 14.99
CA SER A 185 1.15 -2.99 15.09
C SER A 185 1.64 -3.31 16.51
N GLY A 186 2.34 -2.37 17.14
CA GLY A 186 2.79 -2.50 18.53
C GLY A 186 1.63 -2.66 19.51
N TYR A 187 0.58 -1.85 19.34
CA TYR A 187 -0.64 -1.95 20.14
C TYR A 187 -1.36 -3.29 19.96
N LEU A 188 -1.54 -3.75 18.72
CA LEU A 188 -2.14 -5.05 18.44
C LEU A 188 -1.34 -6.19 19.05
N LEU A 189 0.00 -6.16 18.96
CA LEU A 189 0.88 -7.15 19.60
C LEU A 189 0.74 -7.15 21.13
N PHE A 190 0.69 -5.96 21.73
CA PHE A 190 0.49 -5.80 23.17
C PHE A 190 -0.85 -6.43 23.61
N VAL A 191 -1.94 -6.09 22.94
CA VAL A 191 -3.28 -6.62 23.25
C VAL A 191 -3.31 -8.13 23.08
N PHE A 192 -2.71 -8.69 22.02
CA PHE A 192 -2.66 -10.15 21.83
C PHE A 192 -1.86 -10.87 22.91
N ARG A 193 -0.73 -10.30 23.33
CA ARG A 193 0.07 -10.86 24.45
C ARG A 193 -0.73 -10.84 25.76
N GLN A 194 -1.37 -9.72 26.04
CA GLN A 194 -2.19 -9.57 27.25
C GLN A 194 -3.39 -10.53 27.22
N HIS A 195 -4.09 -10.63 26.09
CA HIS A 195 -5.23 -11.54 25.92
C HIS A 195 -4.80 -13.01 26.02
N GLY A 196 -3.66 -13.39 25.44
CA GLY A 196 -3.11 -14.74 25.57
C GLY A 196 -2.79 -15.13 27.00
N ASN A 197 -2.32 -14.19 27.82
CA ASN A 197 -2.07 -14.41 29.24
C ASN A 197 -3.36 -14.43 30.07
N LEU A 198 -4.36 -13.62 29.69
CA LEU A 198 -5.66 -13.55 30.37
C LEU A 198 -6.55 -14.77 30.06
N MET A 199 -6.53 -15.25 28.81
CA MET A 199 -7.25 -16.49 28.40
C MET A 199 -6.76 -17.74 29.14
N LYS A 200 -5.50 -17.76 29.57
CA LYS A 200 -4.99 -18.83 30.44
C LYS A 200 -5.57 -18.76 31.86
N ARG A 201 -6.09 -17.61 32.28
CA ARG A 201 -6.63 -17.38 33.63
C ARG A 201 -8.15 -17.32 33.71
N LEU A 202 -8.86 -16.93 32.65
CA LEU A 202 -10.30 -16.72 32.62
C LEU A 202 -10.90 -17.16 31.26
N PRO A 203 -11.46 -18.40 31.15
CA PRO A 203 -12.05 -18.91 29.91
C PRO A 203 -13.33 -18.19 29.45
N MET A 204 -13.90 -17.32 30.29
CA MET A 204 -15.16 -16.61 30.00
C MET A 204 -15.05 -15.38 29.09
N LEU A 205 -13.85 -14.84 28.85
CA LEU A 205 -13.64 -13.69 27.94
C LEU A 205 -13.27 -14.15 26.54
N GLN A 206 -14.20 -14.83 25.87
CA GLN A 206 -13.99 -15.26 24.48
C GLN A 206 -14.20 -14.10 23.50
N MET A 207 -13.13 -13.41 23.13
CA MET A 207 -13.11 -12.63 21.87
C MET A 207 -13.49 -13.56 20.71
N LYS A 208 -14.41 -13.07 19.85
CA LYS A 208 -14.89 -13.83 18.70
C LYS A 208 -13.70 -14.31 17.86
N HIS A 209 -13.53 -15.60 17.68
CA HIS A 209 -12.37 -16.22 17.01
C HIS A 209 -12.13 -15.65 15.59
N SER A 210 -13.18 -15.09 14.96
CA SER A 210 -13.11 -14.41 13.66
C SER A 210 -12.36 -13.07 13.74
N GLU A 211 -12.52 -12.31 14.82
CA GLU A 211 -11.86 -10.99 15.00
C GLU A 211 -10.36 -11.15 15.25
N ILE A 212 -9.98 -12.14 16.07
CA ILE A 212 -8.56 -12.48 16.31
C ILE A 212 -7.87 -12.89 15.00
N ARG A 213 -8.54 -13.66 14.17
CA ARG A 213 -7.98 -14.10 12.88
C ARG A 213 -7.82 -12.92 11.91
N ALA A 214 -8.83 -12.05 11.80
CA ALA A 214 -8.76 -10.85 10.99
C ALA A 214 -7.59 -9.95 11.43
N ALA A 215 -7.44 -9.74 12.72
CA ALA A 215 -6.36 -8.93 13.25
C ALA A 215 -4.96 -9.54 13.05
N LYS A 216 -4.80 -10.86 13.16
CA LYS A 216 -3.55 -11.54 12.83
C LYS A 216 -3.18 -11.38 11.35
N SER A 217 -4.19 -11.42 10.46
CA SER A 217 -4.00 -11.14 9.04
C SER A 217 -3.48 -9.74 8.79
N VAL A 218 -4.14 -8.77 9.40
CA VAL A 218 -3.75 -7.36 9.27
C VAL A 218 -2.36 -7.12 9.85
N MET A 219 -2.02 -7.76 10.98
CA MET A 219 -0.65 -7.71 11.49
C MET A 219 0.39 -8.26 10.51
N GLY A 220 0.08 -9.36 9.83
CA GLY A 220 0.94 -9.91 8.78
C GLY A 220 1.14 -8.91 7.63
N LEU A 221 0.06 -8.26 7.18
CA LEU A 221 0.12 -7.20 6.16
C LEU A 221 0.95 -6.00 6.61
N LEU A 222 0.74 -5.52 7.84
CA LEU A 222 1.49 -4.41 8.42
C LEU A 222 2.98 -4.73 8.54
N ALA A 223 3.32 -5.93 9.03
CA ALA A 223 4.71 -6.37 9.16
C ALA A 223 5.40 -6.45 7.79
N MET A 224 4.73 -7.04 6.79
CA MET A 224 5.26 -7.10 5.43
C MET A 224 5.43 -5.70 4.83
N TYR A 225 4.47 -4.81 5.07
CA TYR A 225 4.57 -3.44 4.59
C TYR A 225 5.76 -2.71 5.21
N LEU A 226 5.90 -2.81 6.56
CA LEU A 226 7.01 -2.18 7.28
C LEU A 226 8.37 -2.71 6.82
N LEU A 227 8.49 -4.00 6.52
CA LEU A 227 9.72 -4.60 5.98
C LEU A 227 10.02 -4.06 4.58
N SER A 228 9.06 -4.12 3.65
CA SER A 228 9.25 -3.70 2.26
C SER A 228 9.56 -2.20 2.18
N PHE A 229 8.80 -1.38 2.90
CA PHE A 229 8.94 0.07 2.87
C PHE A 229 10.11 0.56 3.72
N GLY A 230 10.43 -0.11 4.83
CA GLY A 230 11.62 0.17 5.63
C GLY A 230 12.89 0.00 4.80
N LEU A 231 12.97 -1.07 4.01
CA LEU A 231 14.05 -1.30 3.07
C LEU A 231 14.11 -0.20 1.98
N ASP A 232 12.97 0.16 1.38
CA ASP A 232 12.92 1.26 0.40
C ASP A 232 13.39 2.59 1.00
N SER A 233 13.01 2.89 2.25
CA SER A 233 13.46 4.09 2.95
C SER A 233 14.96 4.10 3.23
N VAL A 234 15.54 2.95 3.61
CA VAL A 234 17.00 2.80 3.77
C VAL A 234 17.71 3.02 2.44
N PHE A 235 17.21 2.44 1.36
CA PHE A 235 17.76 2.67 0.01
C PHE A 235 17.69 4.14 -0.40
N TRP A 236 16.61 4.83 -0.04
CA TRP A 236 16.45 6.26 -0.30
C TRP A 236 17.46 7.11 0.48
N MET A 237 17.67 6.80 1.77
CA MET A 237 18.67 7.49 2.59
C MET A 237 20.09 7.26 2.09
N VAL A 238 20.44 6.03 1.69
CA VAL A 238 21.73 5.73 1.07
C VAL A 238 21.91 6.52 -0.22
N ASN A 239 20.86 6.63 -1.03
CA ASN A 239 20.88 7.40 -2.28
C ASN A 239 21.15 8.89 -2.06
N LEU A 240 20.64 9.46 -0.97
CA LEU A 240 20.88 10.86 -0.61
C LEU A 240 22.31 11.11 -0.07
N CYS A 241 22.91 10.08 0.56
CA CYS A 241 24.22 10.22 1.21
C CYS A 241 25.38 9.81 0.31
N VAL A 242 25.15 8.92 -0.68
CA VAL A 242 26.20 8.32 -1.52
C VAL A 242 25.87 8.59 -2.98
N SER A 243 26.49 9.61 -3.55
CA SER A 243 26.40 9.92 -4.98
C SER A 243 27.72 9.57 -5.68
N PRO A 244 27.71 8.87 -6.84
CA PRO A 244 26.59 8.35 -7.63
C PRO A 244 26.16 6.94 -7.19
N VAL A 245 24.85 6.71 -7.15
CA VAL A 245 24.29 5.40 -6.78
C VAL A 245 24.35 4.44 -7.94
N SER A 246 24.79 3.20 -7.66
CA SER A 246 24.86 2.17 -8.70
C SER A 246 23.46 1.72 -9.16
N LEU A 247 23.34 1.41 -10.45
CA LEU A 247 22.09 0.91 -11.06
C LEU A 247 21.48 -0.28 -10.29
N ARG A 248 22.33 -1.14 -9.71
CA ARG A 248 21.90 -2.30 -8.91
C ARG A 248 21.11 -1.92 -7.65
N PHE A 249 21.41 -0.76 -7.06
CA PHE A 249 20.65 -0.26 -5.90
C PHE A 249 19.27 0.21 -6.29
N ALA A 250 19.15 0.86 -7.46
CA ALA A 250 17.86 1.25 -8.00
C ALA A 250 16.97 0.01 -8.27
N ASP A 251 17.54 -1.03 -8.89
CA ASP A 251 16.83 -2.29 -9.18
C ASP A 251 16.36 -3.00 -7.91
N ALA A 252 17.21 -3.08 -6.88
CA ALA A 252 16.87 -3.70 -5.60
C ALA A 252 15.70 -2.96 -4.91
N ARG A 253 15.76 -1.64 -4.89
CA ARG A 253 14.70 -0.78 -4.36
C ARG A 253 13.36 -1.07 -5.04
N MET A 254 13.37 -1.17 -6.37
CA MET A 254 12.18 -1.42 -7.16
C MET A 254 11.57 -2.80 -6.92
N PHE A 255 12.43 -3.78 -6.73
CA PHE A 255 12.01 -5.13 -6.37
C PHE A 255 11.24 -5.13 -5.04
N PHE A 256 11.79 -4.53 -3.99
CA PHE A 256 11.15 -4.48 -2.67
C PHE A 256 9.83 -3.71 -2.66
N ASP A 257 9.75 -2.59 -3.39
CA ASP A 257 8.53 -1.81 -3.53
C ASP A 257 7.38 -2.62 -4.20
N SER A 258 7.73 -3.46 -5.17
CA SER A 258 6.76 -4.32 -5.85
C SER A 258 6.37 -5.57 -5.04
N CYS A 259 7.23 -6.03 -4.13
CA CYS A 259 7.00 -7.26 -3.36
C CYS A 259 5.74 -7.19 -2.51
N TYR A 260 5.49 -6.08 -1.81
CA TYR A 260 4.30 -5.92 -1.00
C TYR A 260 3.01 -6.08 -1.82
N SER A 261 2.91 -5.34 -2.93
CA SER A 261 1.73 -5.37 -3.80
C SER A 261 1.49 -6.74 -4.44
N ALA A 262 2.56 -7.52 -4.64
CA ALA A 262 2.48 -8.86 -5.21
C ALA A 262 2.11 -9.94 -4.19
N ILE A 263 2.56 -9.82 -2.94
CA ILE A 263 2.40 -10.86 -1.90
C ILE A 263 1.18 -10.60 -1.02
N SER A 264 0.81 -9.31 -0.81
CA SER A 264 -0.35 -8.93 0.03
C SER A 264 -1.65 -9.68 -0.31
N PRO A 265 -2.03 -9.90 -1.59
CA PRO A 265 -3.26 -10.62 -1.90
C PRO A 265 -3.25 -12.07 -1.43
N MET A 266 -2.09 -12.73 -1.41
CA MET A 266 -1.98 -14.08 -0.86
C MET A 266 -2.33 -14.11 0.62
N LEU A 267 -1.78 -13.18 1.42
CA LEU A 267 -2.10 -13.08 2.83
C LEU A 267 -3.58 -12.79 3.07
N ILE A 268 -4.17 -11.88 2.28
CA ILE A 268 -5.58 -11.52 2.38
C ILE A 268 -6.46 -12.74 2.07
N ILE A 269 -6.17 -13.48 1.00
CA ILE A 269 -6.95 -14.67 0.60
C ILE A 269 -6.80 -15.78 1.64
N LEU A 270 -5.59 -16.06 2.12
CA LEU A 270 -5.33 -17.14 3.09
C LEU A 270 -6.02 -16.89 4.44
N THR A 271 -6.24 -15.65 4.79
CA THR A 271 -6.72 -15.29 6.13
C THR A 271 -8.20 -14.91 6.17
N ASN A 272 -8.79 -14.46 5.06
CA ASN A 272 -10.17 -14.05 4.99
C ASN A 272 -11.08 -15.17 4.45
N ARG A 273 -11.83 -15.82 5.38
CA ARG A 273 -12.75 -16.92 5.03
C ARG A 273 -13.86 -16.53 4.06
N LYS A 274 -14.36 -15.29 4.10
CA LYS A 274 -15.40 -14.84 3.17
C LYS A 274 -14.87 -14.77 1.74
N ILE A 275 -13.65 -14.26 1.56
CA ILE A 275 -12.99 -14.24 0.24
C ILE A 275 -12.74 -15.66 -0.25
N GLN A 276 -12.28 -16.57 0.64
CA GLN A 276 -12.10 -17.98 0.30
C GLN A 276 -13.41 -18.65 -0.13
N ALA A 277 -14.51 -18.40 0.59
CA ALA A 277 -15.82 -18.95 0.25
C ALA A 277 -16.33 -18.41 -1.09
N GLY A 278 -16.16 -17.10 -1.33
CA GLY A 278 -16.48 -16.45 -2.61
C GLY A 278 -15.70 -17.03 -3.78
N LEU A 279 -14.40 -17.31 -3.59
CA LEU A 279 -13.53 -17.93 -4.60
C LEU A 279 -13.93 -19.40 -4.86
N LYS A 280 -14.19 -20.20 -3.81
CA LYS A 280 -14.67 -21.58 -3.98
C LYS A 280 -15.98 -21.64 -4.75
N CYS A 281 -16.92 -20.74 -4.46
CA CYS A 281 -18.19 -20.64 -5.19
C CYS A 281 -18.00 -20.21 -6.65
N ALA A 282 -16.96 -19.44 -6.96
CA ALA A 282 -16.64 -19.04 -8.33
C ALA A 282 -15.98 -20.17 -9.14
N ILE A 283 -15.16 -21.00 -8.50
CA ILE A 283 -14.48 -22.14 -9.12
C ILE A 283 -15.40 -23.35 -9.23
N GLY A 284 -16.26 -23.59 -8.23
CA GLY A 284 -17.19 -24.71 -8.21
C GLY A 284 -18.44 -24.58 -9.09
N LYS A 285 -18.61 -23.45 -9.78
CA LYS A 285 -19.65 -23.24 -10.83
C LYS A 285 -19.15 -23.55 -12.25
N ARG A 286 -17.96 -24.08 -12.40
CA ARG A 286 -17.44 -24.67 -13.63
C ARG A 286 -17.54 -26.18 -13.56
#